data_fd5165b0d2cac8778c3a6b479a268767
#
_entry.id   fd5165b0d2cac8778c3a6b479a268767
#
_cell.length_a   1.000
_cell.length_b   1.000
_cell.length_c   1.000
_cell.angle_alpha   90.00
_cell.angle_beta   90.00
_cell.angle_gamma   90.00
#
_symmetry.space_group_name_H-M   'P 1'
#
loop_
_entity.id
_entity.type
_entity.pdbx_description
1 polymer ?
#
loop_
_entity_poly.entity_id
_entity_poly.type
_entity_poly.pdbx_seq_one_letter_code
_entity_poly.pdbx_strand_id
1 'polypeptide(L)'
;MATVVVTSFLMVNSALTNASTDSSTTSSTLPNSDGASTSTSTTTSTVVPAPTAAETASQYPNRSLRFPPYSRLNPPDLPSKSGSGRRVVYKNSLQWVWVVDAQNNVVRVLPVSGRRGVPNPGEYKVNSQSLRSYSLDFEGVWFNNMTRFALGPAGGNIGFHEIPTKDGKVMQPEDQLGTFQGSGCIRMSPIDAKFIFKFAKSGTKVVVIP
;
A
#
# COMPACT_ATOMS: atom_id res chain seq x y z
N MET A 1 -52.54 22.08 -12.33
CA MET A 1 -51.75 23.29 -12.16
C MET A 1 -50.70 23.03 -11.10
N ALA A 2 -49.48 22.82 -11.50
CA ALA A 2 -48.36 22.57 -10.59
C ALA A 2 -47.40 23.73 -10.66
N THR A 3 -47.18 24.38 -9.52
CA THR A 3 -46.33 25.57 -9.39
C THR A 3 -44.86 25.12 -9.18
N VAL A 4 -44.00 25.55 -10.12
CA VAL A 4 -42.55 25.34 -10.03
C VAL A 4 -41.98 26.54 -9.28
N VAL A 5 -41.30 26.28 -8.15
CA VAL A 5 -40.51 27.27 -7.42
C VAL A 5 -39.05 27.10 -7.82
N VAL A 6 -38.51 28.12 -8.50
CA VAL A 6 -37.11 28.24 -8.85
C VAL A 6 -36.41 29.05 -7.77
N THR A 7 -35.51 28.47 -7.03
CA THR A 7 -34.66 29.16 -6.04
C THR A 7 -33.28 29.40 -6.62
N SER A 8 -33.00 30.67 -6.94
CA SER A 8 -31.68 31.13 -7.37
C SER A 8 -30.73 31.26 -6.17
N PHE A 9 -29.59 30.61 -6.22
CA PHE A 9 -28.49 30.82 -5.26
C PHE A 9 -27.46 31.77 -5.83
N LEU A 10 -27.28 32.92 -5.13
CA LEU A 10 -26.23 33.91 -5.43
C LEU A 10 -24.86 33.33 -4.99
N MET A 11 -23.91 33.43 -5.89
CA MET A 11 -22.48 33.23 -5.60
C MET A 11 -21.90 34.54 -5.04
N VAL A 12 -21.30 34.46 -3.84
CA VAL A 12 -20.48 35.56 -3.30
C VAL A 12 -19.02 35.16 -3.47
N ASN A 13 -18.33 35.93 -4.31
CA ASN A 13 -16.88 35.87 -4.53
C ASN A 13 -16.20 36.73 -3.47
N SER A 14 -15.35 36.14 -2.61
CA SER A 14 -14.48 36.91 -1.72
C SER A 14 -13.03 36.74 -2.19
N ALA A 15 -12.50 37.81 -2.77
CA ALA A 15 -11.08 37.95 -3.06
C ALA A 15 -10.32 38.26 -1.76
N LEU A 16 -9.25 37.55 -1.47
CA LEU A 16 -8.29 37.88 -0.43
C LEU A 16 -6.97 38.27 -1.08
N THR A 17 -6.58 39.50 -0.80
CA THR A 17 -5.41 40.22 -1.23
C THR A 17 -4.15 39.72 -0.52
N ASN A 18 -3.05 39.63 -1.28
CA ASN A 18 -1.68 39.42 -0.82
C ASN A 18 -1.17 40.62 0.00
N ALA A 19 -0.51 40.35 1.09
CA ALA A 19 0.40 41.28 1.74
C ALA A 19 1.78 40.69 1.82
N SER A 20 2.71 41.27 1.06
CA SER A 20 4.16 41.08 1.19
C SER A 20 4.65 41.94 2.36
N THR A 21 5.52 41.36 3.18
CA THR A 21 6.41 42.15 4.08
C THR A 21 7.84 41.68 3.91
N ASP A 22 8.63 42.57 3.32
CA ASP A 22 10.08 42.60 3.36
C ASP A 22 10.57 42.97 4.79
N SER A 23 11.71 42.44 5.15
CA SER A 23 12.74 43.05 6.03
C SER A 23 13.70 41.98 6.54
N SER A 24 14.92 42.06 6.58
CA SER A 24 16.04 42.93 6.31
C SER A 24 17.29 42.22 6.83
N THR A 25 18.30 42.33 6.05
CA THR A 25 19.72 42.00 6.28
C THR A 25 20.29 42.44 7.61
N THR A 26 21.05 41.57 8.29
CA THR A 26 22.13 42.01 9.16
C THR A 26 23.36 41.13 8.98
N SER A 27 24.39 41.74 8.45
CA SER A 27 25.79 41.30 8.38
C SER A 27 26.41 41.33 9.77
N SER A 28 27.17 40.33 10.15
CA SER A 28 28.21 40.47 11.20
C SER A 28 29.41 39.62 10.84
N THR A 29 30.49 40.36 10.79
CA THR A 29 31.89 40.07 10.52
C THR A 29 32.51 38.96 11.38
N LEU A 30 33.46 38.24 10.75
CA LEU A 30 34.48 37.35 11.34
C LEU A 30 35.44 38.09 12.29
N PRO A 31 36.15 37.34 13.16
CA PRO A 31 37.57 37.25 12.89
C PRO A 31 38.13 35.81 12.92
N ASN A 32 39.17 35.71 12.12
CA ASN A 32 40.13 34.66 11.92
C ASN A 32 40.89 34.30 13.22
N SER A 33 41.18 33.00 13.44
CA SER A 33 42.43 32.60 14.09
C SER A 33 42.80 31.17 13.68
N ASP A 34 44.02 31.03 13.23
CA ASP A 34 44.74 29.87 12.74
C ASP A 34 44.84 28.72 13.76
N GLY A 35 44.84 27.50 13.24
CA GLY A 35 45.14 26.30 13.99
C GLY A 35 45.16 25.07 13.11
N ALA A 36 46.22 24.87 12.36
CA ALA A 36 46.48 23.66 11.58
C ALA A 36 46.65 22.43 12.48
N SER A 37 45.87 21.38 12.26
CA SER A 37 46.22 20.02 12.63
C SER A 37 45.57 19.06 11.64
N THR A 38 46.43 18.66 10.71
CA THR A 38 46.11 17.62 9.72
C THR A 38 46.13 16.26 10.41
N SER A 39 44.96 15.72 10.73
CA SER A 39 44.80 14.32 11.12
C SER A 39 44.14 13.58 9.94
N THR A 40 44.94 12.96 9.10
CA THR A 40 44.52 12.07 8.03
C THR A 40 44.04 10.76 8.68
N SER A 41 42.75 10.66 8.99
CA SER A 41 42.11 9.40 9.34
C SER A 41 41.79 8.64 8.06
N THR A 42 42.66 7.74 7.67
CA THR A 42 42.40 6.76 6.63
C THR A 42 41.38 5.75 7.19
N THR A 43 40.07 5.98 6.93
CA THR A 43 39.04 5.02 7.22
C THR A 43 39.09 3.95 6.12
N THR A 44 39.81 2.87 6.38
CA THR A 44 39.74 1.66 5.56
C THR A 44 38.33 1.07 5.72
N SER A 45 37.45 1.41 4.79
CA SER A 45 36.13 0.80 4.71
C SER A 45 36.30 -0.64 4.26
N THR A 46 36.35 -1.56 5.20
CA THR A 46 36.31 -3.01 4.91
C THR A 46 34.90 -3.31 4.43
N VAL A 47 34.73 -3.36 3.10
CA VAL A 47 33.49 -3.86 2.50
C VAL A 47 33.40 -5.34 2.83
N VAL A 48 32.60 -5.67 3.84
CA VAL A 48 32.21 -7.06 4.11
C VAL A 48 31.30 -7.48 2.96
N PRO A 49 31.69 -8.48 2.14
CA PRO A 49 30.82 -8.96 1.06
C PRO A 49 29.53 -9.50 1.68
N ALA A 50 28.38 -9.22 1.07
CA ALA A 50 27.11 -9.77 1.47
C ALA A 50 27.20 -11.31 1.47
N PRO A 51 26.67 -12.01 2.50
CA PRO A 51 26.73 -13.47 2.59
C PRO A 51 26.04 -14.08 1.37
N THR A 52 26.69 -15.05 0.75
CA THR A 52 26.12 -15.81 -0.37
C THR A 52 24.92 -16.63 0.11
N ALA A 53 24.01 -16.97 -0.81
CA ALA A 53 22.81 -17.78 -0.48
C ALA A 53 23.19 -19.14 0.18
N ALA A 54 24.37 -19.69 -0.10
CA ALA A 54 24.91 -20.90 0.49
C ALA A 54 25.34 -20.70 1.95
N GLU A 55 25.95 -19.56 2.29
CA GLU A 55 26.36 -19.25 3.67
C GLU A 55 25.14 -19.01 4.58
N THR A 56 24.11 -18.36 4.05
CA THR A 56 22.87 -18.14 4.79
C THR A 56 22.11 -19.45 5.04
N ALA A 57 22.17 -20.41 4.10
CA ALA A 57 21.55 -21.72 4.25
C ALA A 57 22.26 -22.60 5.31
N SER A 58 23.59 -22.48 5.43
CA SER A 58 24.38 -23.23 6.42
C SER A 58 24.16 -22.75 7.86
N GLN A 59 23.84 -21.48 8.04
CA GLN A 59 23.66 -20.87 9.36
C GLN A 59 22.31 -21.22 10.03
N TYR A 60 21.32 -21.69 9.22
CA TYR A 60 19.96 -22.01 9.70
C TYR A 60 19.44 -23.33 9.09
N PRO A 61 20.03 -24.49 9.42
CA PRO A 61 19.73 -25.76 8.76
C PRO A 61 18.28 -26.25 8.93
N ASN A 62 17.54 -25.75 9.93
CA ASN A 62 16.15 -26.11 10.19
C ASN A 62 15.13 -25.07 9.73
N ARG A 63 15.57 -23.96 9.16
CA ARG A 63 14.68 -23.04 8.50
C ARG A 63 14.38 -23.61 7.12
N SER A 64 13.36 -24.46 7.03
CA SER A 64 12.73 -24.82 5.77
C SER A 64 12.66 -23.54 4.94
N LEU A 65 13.44 -23.47 3.85
CA LEU A 65 13.57 -22.29 2.97
C LEU A 65 12.23 -22.02 2.25
N ARG A 66 11.21 -21.72 3.01
CA ARG A 66 9.99 -21.07 2.55
C ARG A 66 10.18 -19.55 2.58
N PHE A 67 11.32 -19.08 2.05
CA PHE A 67 11.25 -17.76 1.47
C PHE A 67 10.28 -17.89 0.30
N PRO A 68 9.20 -17.11 0.25
CA PRO A 68 8.48 -16.99 -1.01
C PRO A 68 9.55 -16.65 -2.04
N PRO A 69 9.57 -17.28 -3.22
CA PRO A 69 10.59 -17.05 -4.25
C PRO A 69 10.59 -15.59 -4.73
N TYR A 70 9.67 -14.80 -4.24
CA TYR A 70 9.40 -13.42 -4.61
C TYR A 70 9.60 -12.47 -3.44
N SER A 71 10.09 -11.26 -3.76
CA SER A 71 10.23 -10.14 -2.83
C SER A 71 9.77 -8.86 -3.51
N ARG A 72 9.73 -7.74 -2.78
CA ARG A 72 9.45 -6.42 -3.40
C ARG A 72 10.50 -6.02 -4.43
N LEU A 73 11.73 -6.51 -4.32
CA LEU A 73 12.82 -6.28 -5.27
C LEU A 73 12.80 -7.26 -6.45
N ASN A 74 12.20 -8.43 -6.25
CA ASN A 74 12.02 -9.46 -7.28
C ASN A 74 10.58 -9.97 -7.22
N PRO A 75 9.60 -9.15 -7.66
CA PRO A 75 8.19 -9.52 -7.62
C PRO A 75 7.86 -10.56 -8.70
N PRO A 76 6.77 -11.34 -8.52
CA PRO A 76 6.32 -12.26 -9.55
C PRO A 76 5.75 -11.55 -10.76
N ASP A 77 5.89 -12.18 -11.93
CA ASP A 77 5.29 -11.71 -13.17
C ASP A 77 3.76 -11.68 -13.11
N LEU A 78 3.16 -10.79 -13.92
CA LEU A 78 1.71 -10.73 -14.06
C LEU A 78 1.18 -12.07 -14.61
N PRO A 79 0.22 -12.73 -13.94
CA PRO A 79 -0.36 -13.97 -14.42
C PRO A 79 -1.00 -13.83 -15.81
N SER A 80 -0.73 -14.78 -16.72
CA SER A 80 -1.17 -14.74 -18.11
C SER A 80 -2.70 -14.68 -18.29
N LYS A 81 -3.47 -15.29 -17.41
CA LYS A 81 -4.95 -15.30 -17.44
C LYS A 81 -5.56 -14.23 -16.55
N SER A 82 -5.03 -13.01 -16.58
CA SER A 82 -5.46 -11.92 -15.72
C SER A 82 -6.35 -10.87 -16.39
N GLY A 83 -6.82 -11.13 -17.62
CA GLY A 83 -7.65 -10.21 -18.39
C GLY A 83 -6.85 -9.06 -19.02
N SER A 84 -7.55 -7.98 -19.43
CA SER A 84 -6.95 -6.82 -20.11
C SER A 84 -7.54 -5.50 -19.62
N GLY A 85 -6.86 -4.41 -19.95
CA GLY A 85 -7.21 -3.04 -19.57
C GLY A 85 -6.94 -2.75 -18.09
N ARG A 86 -7.43 -1.59 -17.63
CA ARG A 86 -7.25 -1.13 -16.25
C ARG A 86 -7.90 -2.06 -15.25
N ARG A 87 -7.11 -2.62 -14.34
CA ARG A 87 -7.56 -3.60 -13.35
C ARG A 87 -6.61 -3.77 -12.17
N VAL A 88 -7.12 -4.42 -11.13
CA VAL A 88 -6.34 -4.98 -10.03
C VAL A 88 -6.42 -6.50 -10.14
N VAL A 89 -5.30 -7.19 -10.16
CA VAL A 89 -5.23 -8.66 -10.22
C VAL A 89 -4.76 -9.19 -8.87
N TYR A 90 -5.51 -10.09 -8.26
CA TYR A 90 -5.13 -10.76 -7.02
C TYR A 90 -4.97 -12.26 -7.26
N LYS A 91 -3.76 -12.80 -7.05
CA LYS A 91 -3.50 -14.24 -7.08
C LYS A 91 -3.47 -14.76 -5.66
N ASN A 92 -4.54 -15.47 -5.28
CA ASN A 92 -4.73 -15.93 -3.91
C ASN A 92 -3.64 -16.91 -3.47
N SER A 93 -3.24 -17.88 -4.32
CA SER A 93 -2.20 -18.86 -3.96
C SER A 93 -0.82 -18.26 -3.71
N LEU A 94 -0.50 -17.12 -4.32
CA LEU A 94 0.77 -16.41 -4.14
C LEU A 94 0.72 -15.32 -3.08
N GLN A 95 -0.47 -14.83 -2.72
CA GLN A 95 -0.67 -13.66 -1.87
C GLN A 95 -0.02 -12.40 -2.45
N TRP A 96 -0.22 -12.18 -3.76
CA TRP A 96 0.28 -11.03 -4.49
C TRP A 96 -0.81 -10.33 -5.29
N VAL A 97 -0.65 -9.01 -5.43
CA VAL A 97 -1.53 -8.14 -6.22
C VAL A 97 -0.71 -7.39 -7.26
N TRP A 98 -1.20 -7.37 -8.49
CA TRP A 98 -0.72 -6.52 -9.60
C TRP A 98 -1.73 -5.42 -9.87
N VAL A 99 -1.23 -4.22 -10.01
CA VAL A 99 -2.01 -3.05 -10.44
C VAL A 99 -1.65 -2.76 -11.89
N VAL A 100 -2.63 -2.79 -12.77
CA VAL A 100 -2.43 -2.72 -14.22
C VAL A 100 -3.21 -1.52 -14.78
N ASP A 101 -2.54 -0.69 -15.58
CA ASP A 101 -3.15 0.48 -16.23
C ASP A 101 -4.03 0.10 -17.45
N ALA A 102 -4.58 1.11 -18.13
CA ALA A 102 -5.43 0.91 -19.30
C ALA A 102 -4.66 0.37 -20.52
N GLN A 103 -3.36 0.60 -20.59
CA GLN A 103 -2.46 0.15 -21.64
C GLN A 103 -1.88 -1.25 -21.37
N ASN A 104 -2.32 -1.91 -20.30
CA ASN A 104 -1.82 -3.19 -19.79
C ASN A 104 -0.40 -3.17 -19.19
N ASN A 105 0.13 -2.00 -18.85
CA ASN A 105 1.38 -1.93 -18.13
C ASN A 105 1.15 -2.23 -16.64
N VAL A 106 2.02 -3.04 -16.05
CA VAL A 106 2.04 -3.26 -14.61
C VAL A 106 2.66 -2.04 -13.93
N VAL A 107 1.84 -1.27 -13.20
CA VAL A 107 2.29 -0.06 -12.51
C VAL A 107 2.75 -0.32 -11.08
N ARG A 108 2.28 -1.43 -10.46
CA ARG A 108 2.75 -1.92 -9.15
C ARG A 108 2.53 -3.40 -8.98
N VAL A 109 3.41 -4.02 -8.19
CA VAL A 109 3.27 -5.40 -7.69
C VAL A 109 3.45 -5.39 -6.18
N LEU A 110 2.49 -5.95 -5.45
CA LEU A 110 2.31 -5.75 -4.02
C LEU A 110 2.15 -7.08 -3.30
N PRO A 111 2.97 -7.41 -2.28
CA PRO A 111 2.69 -8.53 -1.38
C PRO A 111 1.49 -8.18 -0.50
N VAL A 112 0.63 -9.14 -0.27
CA VAL A 112 -0.60 -8.97 0.50
C VAL A 112 -0.84 -10.16 1.43
N SER A 113 -1.82 -10.07 2.32
CA SER A 113 -2.25 -11.20 3.14
C SER A 113 -3.77 -11.30 3.16
N GLY A 114 -4.28 -12.42 2.68
CA GLY A 114 -5.69 -12.76 2.66
C GLY A 114 -5.93 -14.20 3.12
N ARG A 115 -7.18 -14.60 3.21
CA ARG A 115 -7.58 -15.96 3.53
C ARG A 115 -7.41 -16.87 2.31
N ARG A 116 -6.92 -18.10 2.53
CA ARG A 116 -6.81 -19.10 1.45
C ARG A 116 -8.17 -19.38 0.83
N GLY A 117 -8.25 -19.29 -0.52
CA GLY A 117 -9.45 -19.56 -1.30
C GLY A 117 -10.55 -18.50 -1.19
N VAL A 118 -10.29 -17.35 -0.57
CA VAL A 118 -11.28 -16.26 -0.39
C VAL A 118 -10.70 -14.95 -0.89
N PRO A 119 -11.45 -14.18 -1.73
CA PRO A 119 -12.73 -14.53 -2.36
C PRO A 119 -12.56 -15.63 -3.43
N ASN A 120 -13.65 -16.18 -3.92
CA ASN A 120 -13.62 -17.15 -5.02
C ASN A 120 -12.94 -16.54 -6.25
N PRO A 121 -12.26 -17.37 -7.08
CA PRO A 121 -11.76 -16.89 -8.36
C PRO A 121 -12.87 -16.32 -9.24
N GLY A 122 -12.57 -15.23 -9.95
CA GLY A 122 -13.55 -14.56 -10.82
C GLY A 122 -13.22 -13.11 -11.10
N GLU A 123 -14.09 -12.47 -11.88
CA GLU A 123 -14.03 -11.03 -12.14
C GLU A 123 -15.05 -10.29 -11.28
N TYR A 124 -14.59 -9.23 -10.65
CA TYR A 124 -15.36 -8.36 -9.76
C TYR A 124 -15.21 -6.92 -10.18
N LYS A 125 -15.98 -6.04 -9.56
CA LYS A 125 -15.81 -4.59 -9.67
C LYS A 125 -15.79 -3.98 -8.28
N VAL A 126 -14.93 -2.99 -8.10
CA VAL A 126 -14.97 -2.17 -6.86
C VAL A 126 -16.37 -1.56 -6.75
N ASN A 127 -17.02 -1.79 -5.62
CA ASN A 127 -18.38 -1.31 -5.37
C ASN A 127 -18.43 -0.12 -4.40
N SER A 128 -17.51 -0.05 -3.43
CA SER A 128 -17.49 1.03 -2.45
C SER A 128 -16.12 1.21 -1.80
N GLN A 129 -15.89 2.38 -1.21
CA GLN A 129 -14.66 2.72 -0.51
C GLN A 129 -14.96 3.45 0.80
N SER A 130 -14.09 3.26 1.81
CA SER A 130 -14.13 4.03 3.07
C SER A 130 -12.70 4.35 3.51
N LEU A 131 -12.45 5.60 3.91
CA LEU A 131 -11.15 6.00 4.46
C LEU A 131 -10.84 5.24 5.75
N ARG A 132 -11.85 5.03 6.60
CA ARG A 132 -11.77 4.24 7.82
C ARG A 132 -12.91 3.23 7.86
N SER A 133 -12.62 2.04 8.36
CA SER A 133 -13.60 0.95 8.52
C SER A 133 -13.21 0.07 9.70
N TYR A 134 -14.08 -0.87 10.05
CA TYR A 134 -13.89 -1.77 11.17
C TYR A 134 -14.29 -3.20 10.78
N SER A 135 -13.83 -4.17 11.56
CA SER A 135 -14.22 -5.56 11.41
C SER A 135 -15.61 -5.80 11.97
N LEU A 136 -16.43 -6.56 11.25
CA LEU A 136 -17.71 -7.05 11.76
C LEU A 136 -17.54 -8.32 12.60
N ASP A 137 -16.45 -9.06 12.38
CA ASP A 137 -16.17 -10.33 13.06
C ASP A 137 -15.42 -10.15 14.38
N PHE A 138 -14.70 -9.02 14.54
CA PHE A 138 -13.83 -8.77 15.69
C PHE A 138 -14.02 -7.36 16.24
N GLU A 139 -14.52 -7.27 17.44
CA GLU A 139 -14.68 -5.99 18.13
C GLU A 139 -13.32 -5.28 18.35
N GLY A 140 -13.32 -3.96 18.22
CA GLY A 140 -12.14 -3.12 18.42
C GLY A 140 -11.10 -3.18 17.30
N VAL A 141 -11.37 -3.92 16.22
CA VAL A 141 -10.45 -4.03 15.07
C VAL A 141 -10.80 -2.99 14.00
N TRP A 142 -9.85 -2.12 13.72
CA TRP A 142 -9.96 -1.01 12.76
C TRP A 142 -8.91 -1.09 11.66
N PHE A 143 -9.25 -0.56 10.50
CA PHE A 143 -8.34 -0.44 9.34
C PHE A 143 -8.74 0.74 8.45
N ASN A 144 -7.77 1.24 7.67
CA ASN A 144 -7.98 2.36 6.76
C ASN A 144 -7.93 1.93 5.29
N ASN A 145 -8.32 2.85 4.42
CA ASN A 145 -8.25 2.72 2.96
C ASN A 145 -8.96 1.47 2.42
N MET A 146 -10.16 1.18 2.96
CA MET A 146 -10.95 0.03 2.54
C MET A 146 -11.51 0.22 1.13
N THR A 147 -11.21 -0.72 0.23
CA THR A 147 -11.69 -0.78 -1.17
C THR A 147 -12.39 -2.10 -1.38
N ARG A 148 -13.75 -2.11 -1.33
CA ARG A 148 -14.60 -3.31 -1.37
C ARG A 148 -14.90 -3.71 -2.81
N PHE A 149 -14.88 -5.01 -3.09
CA PHE A 149 -15.17 -5.52 -4.43
C PHE A 149 -15.91 -6.88 -4.45
N ALA A 150 -15.98 -7.60 -3.35
CA ALA A 150 -16.64 -8.90 -3.28
C ALA A 150 -17.41 -9.07 -1.98
N LEU A 151 -18.20 -10.15 -1.91
CA LEU A 151 -18.82 -10.65 -0.68
C LEU A 151 -18.19 -11.97 -0.28
N GLY A 152 -18.00 -12.16 1.01
CA GLY A 152 -17.55 -13.41 1.59
C GLY A 152 -18.66 -14.45 1.70
N PRO A 153 -18.32 -15.70 2.05
CA PRO A 153 -19.30 -16.78 2.19
C PRO A 153 -20.42 -16.48 3.19
N ALA A 154 -20.14 -15.67 4.21
CA ALA A 154 -21.12 -15.24 5.22
C ALA A 154 -21.79 -13.89 4.88
N GLY A 155 -21.65 -13.38 3.66
CA GLY A 155 -22.23 -12.11 3.22
C GLY A 155 -21.44 -10.86 3.65
N GLY A 156 -20.35 -10.99 4.40
CA GLY A 156 -19.50 -9.87 4.79
C GLY A 156 -18.73 -9.30 3.57
N ASN A 157 -18.47 -7.99 3.59
CA ASN A 157 -17.72 -7.35 2.53
C ASN A 157 -16.25 -7.79 2.51
N ILE A 158 -15.72 -8.14 1.34
CA ILE A 158 -14.31 -8.39 1.07
C ILE A 158 -13.73 -7.22 0.28
N GLY A 159 -12.54 -6.79 0.66
CA GLY A 159 -11.82 -5.72 -0.02
C GLY A 159 -10.34 -5.68 0.36
N PHE A 160 -9.63 -4.75 -0.28
CA PHE A 160 -8.26 -4.39 0.06
C PHE A 160 -8.27 -3.32 1.15
N HIS A 161 -7.41 -3.45 2.15
CA HIS A 161 -7.27 -2.45 3.21
C HIS A 161 -5.89 -2.55 3.88
N GLU A 162 -5.56 -1.57 4.70
CA GLU A 162 -4.35 -1.60 5.53
C GLU A 162 -4.37 -2.80 6.49
N ILE A 163 -3.18 -3.22 6.92
CA ILE A 163 -3.04 -4.13 8.06
C ILE A 163 -3.86 -3.56 9.22
N PRO A 164 -4.80 -4.36 9.82
CA PRO A 164 -5.65 -3.86 10.88
C PRO A 164 -4.89 -3.52 12.16
N THR A 165 -5.50 -2.68 12.97
CA THR A 165 -5.07 -2.40 14.34
C THR A 165 -6.15 -2.82 15.33
N LYS A 166 -5.74 -3.30 16.49
CA LYS A 166 -6.59 -3.52 17.66
C LYS A 166 -5.94 -2.85 18.86
N ASP A 167 -6.68 -2.02 19.58
CA ASP A 167 -6.20 -1.27 20.75
C ASP A 167 -4.87 -0.52 20.46
N GLY A 168 -4.80 0.11 19.27
CA GLY A 168 -3.61 0.83 18.80
C GLY A 168 -2.44 -0.03 18.33
N LYS A 169 -2.51 -1.35 18.44
CA LYS A 169 -1.46 -2.28 18.02
C LYS A 169 -1.75 -2.86 16.64
N VAL A 170 -0.76 -2.90 15.75
CA VAL A 170 -0.87 -3.56 14.45
C VAL A 170 -1.01 -5.08 14.65
N MET A 171 -1.94 -5.68 13.90
CA MET A 171 -2.27 -7.10 14.03
C MET A 171 -1.37 -8.02 13.18
N GLN A 172 -0.52 -7.45 12.35
CA GLN A 172 0.42 -8.18 11.50
C GLN A 172 1.62 -7.28 11.15
N PRO A 173 2.86 -7.73 11.33
CA PRO A 173 4.04 -7.05 10.79
C PRO A 173 4.04 -7.03 9.26
N GLU A 174 4.58 -5.97 8.65
CA GLU A 174 4.61 -5.84 7.19
C GLU A 174 5.48 -6.89 6.48
N ASP A 175 6.52 -7.38 7.14
CA ASP A 175 7.41 -8.44 6.64
C ASP A 175 6.71 -9.81 6.52
N GLN A 176 5.54 -9.96 7.14
CA GLN A 176 4.68 -11.14 6.99
C GLN A 176 3.70 -11.04 5.82
N LEU A 177 3.66 -9.91 5.09
CA LEU A 177 2.90 -9.83 3.85
C LEU A 177 3.46 -10.85 2.84
N GLY A 178 2.58 -11.45 2.04
CA GLY A 178 2.88 -12.61 1.20
C GLY A 178 2.46 -13.94 1.83
N THR A 179 1.92 -13.93 3.06
CA THR A 179 1.42 -15.12 3.76
C THR A 179 -0.09 -15.07 3.94
N PHE A 180 -0.71 -16.25 4.11
CA PHE A 180 -2.14 -16.33 4.38
C PHE A 180 -2.47 -15.82 5.78
N GLN A 181 -3.32 -14.79 5.88
CA GLN A 181 -3.84 -14.26 7.15
C GLN A 181 -5.22 -13.61 6.96
N GLY A 182 -5.93 -13.48 8.07
CA GLY A 182 -7.24 -12.81 8.08
C GLY A 182 -8.42 -13.72 7.78
N SER A 183 -9.64 -13.15 7.88
CA SER A 183 -10.92 -13.85 7.73
C SER A 183 -11.53 -13.77 6.33
N GLY A 184 -10.94 -12.95 5.43
CA GLY A 184 -11.45 -12.82 4.04
C GLY A 184 -10.92 -11.60 3.29
N CYS A 185 -10.84 -10.45 3.95
CA CYS A 185 -10.25 -9.24 3.38
C CYS A 185 -8.74 -9.40 3.12
N ILE A 186 -8.24 -8.58 2.21
CA ILE A 186 -6.84 -8.61 1.76
C ILE A 186 -6.09 -7.44 2.42
N ARG A 187 -5.17 -7.78 3.32
CA ARG A 187 -4.33 -6.84 4.06
C ARG A 187 -3.15 -6.38 3.23
N MET A 188 -2.82 -5.10 3.35
CA MET A 188 -1.70 -4.44 2.65
C MET A 188 -0.92 -3.55 3.62
N SER A 189 0.30 -3.17 3.25
CA SER A 189 0.97 -2.07 3.94
C SER A 189 0.14 -0.77 3.82
N PRO A 190 0.29 0.19 4.74
CA PRO A 190 -0.43 1.47 4.68
C PRO A 190 -0.24 2.20 3.35
N ILE A 191 0.98 2.20 2.82
CA ILE A 191 1.33 2.86 1.56
C ILE A 191 0.62 2.18 0.39
N ASP A 192 0.59 0.85 0.35
CA ASP A 192 -0.01 0.07 -0.73
C ASP A 192 -1.54 0.15 -0.70
N ALA A 193 -2.14 0.07 0.49
CA ALA A 193 -3.59 0.23 0.65
C ALA A 193 -4.05 1.63 0.20
N LYS A 194 -3.31 2.68 0.58
CA LYS A 194 -3.56 4.06 0.12
C LYS A 194 -3.42 4.19 -1.40
N PHE A 195 -2.45 3.49 -2.00
CA PHE A 195 -2.28 3.47 -3.45
C PHE A 195 -3.47 2.79 -4.14
N ILE A 196 -3.88 1.59 -3.69
CA ILE A 196 -5.07 0.88 -4.21
C ILE A 196 -6.32 1.75 -4.06
N PHE A 197 -6.53 2.37 -2.92
CA PHE A 197 -7.66 3.25 -2.65
C PHE A 197 -7.76 4.43 -3.64
N LYS A 198 -6.62 4.98 -4.04
CA LYS A 198 -6.55 6.04 -5.05
C LYS A 198 -6.74 5.51 -6.48
N PHE A 199 -6.13 4.38 -6.78
CA PHE A 199 -6.15 3.78 -8.11
C PHE A 199 -7.50 3.13 -8.44
N ALA A 200 -8.01 2.26 -7.57
CA ALA A 200 -9.15 1.40 -7.83
C ALA A 200 -10.47 2.06 -7.39
N LYS A 201 -10.94 3.04 -8.13
CA LYS A 201 -12.24 3.70 -7.89
C LYS A 201 -13.41 2.76 -8.19
N SER A 202 -14.61 3.14 -7.75
CA SER A 202 -15.84 2.39 -8.04
C SER A 202 -15.94 2.07 -9.52
N GLY A 203 -16.31 0.82 -9.84
CA GLY A 203 -16.32 0.28 -11.19
C GLY A 203 -14.99 -0.29 -11.69
N THR A 204 -13.86 -0.04 -11.01
CA THR A 204 -12.57 -0.65 -11.39
C THR A 204 -12.66 -2.18 -11.32
N LYS A 205 -12.21 -2.85 -12.38
CA LYS A 205 -12.16 -4.32 -12.46
C LYS A 205 -11.17 -4.89 -11.44
N VAL A 206 -11.58 -5.95 -10.75
CA VAL A 206 -10.73 -6.79 -9.90
C VAL A 206 -10.81 -8.22 -10.40
N VAL A 207 -9.66 -8.80 -10.74
CA VAL A 207 -9.55 -10.19 -11.21
C VAL A 207 -8.92 -11.02 -10.10
N VAL A 208 -9.65 -12.01 -9.60
CA VAL A 208 -9.15 -12.96 -8.60
C VAL A 208 -8.78 -14.27 -9.29
N ILE A 209 -7.55 -14.69 -9.09
CA ILE A 209 -6.98 -15.93 -9.64
C ILE A 209 -6.63 -16.87 -8.46
N PRO A 210 -6.85 -18.19 -8.60
CA PRO A 210 -6.57 -19.18 -7.56
C PRO A 210 -5.10 -19.26 -7.15
#